data_a1cb8d5c0cfd6b41403f1d9a7f0c16bd
#
_entry.id   a1cb8d5c0cfd6b41403f1d9a7f0c16bd
#
_cell.length_a   1.000
_cell.length_b   1.000
_cell.length_c   1.000
_cell.angle_alpha   90.00
_cell.angle_beta   90.00
_cell.angle_gamma   90.00
#
_symmetry.space_group_name_H-M   'P 1'
#
loop_
_entity.id
_entity.type
_entity.pdbx_description
1 polymer ?
#
loop_
_entity_poly.entity_id
_entity_poly.type
_entity_poly.pdbx_seq_one_letter_code
_entity_poly.pdbx_strand_id
1 'polypeptide(L)'
;MALMAAMVLSGGCSESEPTAPFSGTVTYKGQPLEFGSVTFQPKAGGSLARAQIQPDGTFELMTDGRRGAPIGENSVRVTCFANQKPGATADTAGEGSLGKSLIPERYSRFTTSGLTVEVKSGENPPYEIQLTD
;
A
#
# COMPACT_ATOMS: atom_id res chain seq x y z
N MET A 1 -54.79 18.35 -18.01
CA MET A 1 -54.24 17.56 -16.93
C MET A 1 -52.86 17.05 -17.36
N ALA A 2 -51.85 17.69 -16.88
CA ALA A 2 -50.47 17.29 -17.21
C ALA A 2 -49.97 16.36 -16.12
N LEU A 3 -49.69 15.14 -16.51
CA LEU A 3 -49.05 14.17 -15.63
C LEU A 3 -47.55 14.38 -15.73
N MET A 4 -46.98 15.02 -14.74
CA MET A 4 -45.53 15.13 -14.66
C MET A 4 -44.98 13.83 -14.10
N ALA A 5 -44.39 13.02 -14.94
CA ALA A 5 -43.56 11.90 -14.50
C ALA A 5 -42.23 12.45 -14.03
N ALA A 6 -42.02 12.45 -12.74
CA ALA A 6 -40.70 12.75 -12.16
C ALA A 6 -39.77 11.57 -12.47
N MET A 7 -38.91 11.77 -13.43
CA MET A 7 -37.86 10.82 -13.72
C MET A 7 -36.75 11.01 -12.68
N VAL A 8 -36.73 10.16 -11.69
CA VAL A 8 -35.62 10.10 -10.76
C VAL A 8 -34.48 9.41 -11.47
N LEU A 9 -33.55 10.21 -11.97
CA LEU A 9 -32.27 9.71 -12.41
C LEU A 9 -31.45 9.35 -11.17
N SER A 10 -31.54 8.10 -10.77
CA SER A 10 -30.54 7.55 -9.88
C SER A 10 -29.26 7.41 -10.71
N GLY A 11 -28.41 8.41 -10.63
CA GLY A 11 -27.09 8.33 -11.22
C GLY A 11 -26.34 7.16 -10.58
N GLY A 12 -26.08 6.12 -11.35
CA GLY A 12 -25.19 5.06 -10.94
C GLY A 12 -23.79 5.63 -10.78
N CYS A 13 -23.42 5.94 -9.56
CA CYS A 13 -22.05 6.27 -9.26
C CYS A 13 -21.24 4.98 -9.37
N SER A 14 -20.22 4.99 -10.24
CA SER A 14 -19.18 3.98 -10.17
C SER A 14 -18.58 4.08 -8.78
N GLU A 15 -18.84 3.08 -7.96
CA GLU A 15 -18.36 3.07 -6.58
C GLU A 15 -16.87 2.80 -6.54
N SER A 16 -16.08 3.85 -6.67
CA SER A 16 -14.71 3.77 -6.28
C SER A 16 -14.68 3.84 -4.75
N GLU A 17 -13.98 2.91 -4.12
CA GLU A 17 -13.82 2.89 -2.69
C GLU A 17 -13.27 4.22 -2.18
N PRO A 18 -13.80 4.75 -1.06
CA PRO A 18 -13.26 5.96 -0.49
C PRO A 18 -11.81 5.74 -0.06
N THR A 19 -10.94 6.67 -0.43
CA THR A 19 -9.54 6.65 -0.04
C THR A 19 -9.21 7.94 0.69
N ALA A 20 -8.17 7.88 1.53
CA ALA A 20 -7.61 9.05 2.21
C ALA A 20 -6.11 9.09 1.98
N PRO A 21 -5.50 10.28 1.86
CA PRO A 21 -4.06 10.39 1.72
C PRO A 21 -3.34 9.68 2.86
N PHE A 22 -2.36 8.85 2.52
CA PHE A 22 -1.64 8.08 3.50
C PHE A 22 -0.19 7.90 3.07
N SER A 23 0.71 8.25 3.97
CA SER A 23 2.15 8.18 3.73
C SER A 23 2.86 7.76 5.01
N GLY A 24 4.13 7.46 4.91
CA GLY A 24 4.91 7.11 6.08
C GLY A 24 6.36 6.81 5.74
N THR A 25 7.02 6.15 6.67
CA THR A 25 8.41 5.71 6.55
C THR A 25 8.54 4.27 6.97
N VAL A 26 9.51 3.57 6.39
CA VAL A 26 9.83 2.19 6.76
C VAL A 26 11.28 2.13 7.20
N THR A 27 11.49 1.58 8.39
CA THR A 27 12.84 1.32 8.91
C THR A 27 13.00 -0.16 9.20
N TYR A 28 14.21 -0.64 9.07
CA TYR A 28 14.59 -2.00 9.46
C TYR A 28 15.82 -1.91 10.36
N LYS A 29 15.69 -2.42 11.57
CA LYS A 29 16.75 -2.32 12.59
C LYS A 29 17.23 -0.87 12.81
N GLY A 30 16.28 0.07 12.78
CA GLY A 30 16.55 1.49 12.98
C GLY A 30 17.10 2.23 11.78
N GLN A 31 17.27 1.57 10.64
CA GLN A 31 17.76 2.18 9.40
C GLN A 31 16.64 2.30 8.37
N PRO A 32 16.49 3.44 7.69
CA PRO A 32 15.50 3.56 6.63
C PRO A 32 15.76 2.54 5.51
N LEU A 33 14.70 1.91 5.01
CA LEU A 33 14.81 1.13 3.80
C LEU A 33 14.96 2.07 2.61
N GLU A 34 15.91 1.78 1.73
CA GLU A 34 16.17 2.62 0.57
C GLU A 34 15.36 2.24 -0.66
N PHE A 35 14.71 1.08 -0.62
CA PHE A 35 13.89 0.58 -1.72
C PHE A 35 12.96 -0.52 -1.19
N GLY A 36 12.05 -0.97 -2.04
CA GLY A 36 11.08 -1.99 -1.70
C GLY A 36 9.66 -1.51 -1.94
N SER A 37 8.68 -2.23 -1.41
CA SER A 37 7.27 -1.93 -1.60
C SER A 37 6.49 -2.10 -0.30
N VAL A 38 5.49 -1.24 -0.12
CA VAL A 38 4.49 -1.35 0.93
C VAL A 38 3.14 -1.59 0.27
N THR A 39 2.39 -2.55 0.78
CA THR A 39 1.05 -2.85 0.27
C THR A 39 0.07 -2.94 1.43
N PHE A 40 -1.07 -2.26 1.28
CA PHE A 40 -2.18 -2.30 2.22
C PHE A 40 -3.32 -3.10 1.61
N GLN A 41 -3.89 -3.99 2.38
CA GLN A 41 -5.06 -4.76 1.99
C GLN A 41 -6.22 -4.43 2.93
N PRO A 42 -7.32 -3.84 2.42
CA PRO A 42 -8.49 -3.58 3.24
C PRO A 42 -9.06 -4.88 3.80
N LYS A 43 -9.32 -4.94 5.10
CA LYS A 43 -9.94 -6.12 5.71
C LYS A 43 -11.38 -6.33 5.22
N ALA A 44 -12.05 -5.27 4.85
CA ALA A 44 -13.38 -5.34 4.27
C ALA A 44 -13.38 -5.81 2.81
N GLY A 45 -12.20 -6.01 2.22
CA GLY A 45 -12.05 -6.36 0.80
C GLY A 45 -11.93 -5.13 -0.08
N GLY A 46 -11.62 -5.33 -1.34
CA GLY A 46 -11.47 -4.27 -2.32
C GLY A 46 -10.05 -4.12 -2.84
N SER A 47 -9.78 -2.97 -3.43
CA SER A 47 -8.50 -2.73 -4.09
C SER A 47 -7.36 -2.56 -3.10
N LEU A 48 -6.18 -3.04 -3.47
CA LEU A 48 -4.97 -2.88 -2.69
C LEU A 48 -4.37 -1.49 -2.90
N ALA A 49 -3.85 -0.90 -1.84
CA ALA A 49 -3.02 0.29 -1.94
C ALA A 49 -1.56 -0.13 -1.98
N ARG A 50 -0.78 0.54 -2.81
CA ARG A 50 0.64 0.20 -3.02
C ARG A 50 1.50 1.45 -3.05
N ALA A 51 2.72 1.30 -2.59
CA ALA A 51 3.73 2.35 -2.67
C ALA A 51 5.10 1.75 -2.87
N GLN A 52 5.95 2.48 -3.59
CA GLN A 52 7.37 2.17 -3.62
C GLN A 52 8.07 2.94 -2.52
N ILE A 53 9.00 2.29 -1.85
CA ILE A 53 9.81 2.93 -0.82
C ILE A 53 10.89 3.76 -1.50
N GLN A 54 10.95 5.04 -1.13
CA GLN A 54 11.93 5.99 -1.67
C GLN A 54 13.29 5.83 -0.98
N PRO A 55 14.36 6.38 -1.55
CA PRO A 55 15.70 6.25 -0.96
C PRO A 55 15.85 6.74 0.48
N ASP A 56 14.96 7.61 0.93
CA ASP A 56 14.93 8.09 2.32
C ASP A 56 14.03 7.25 3.24
N GLY A 57 13.46 6.15 2.72
CA GLY A 57 12.57 5.27 3.48
C GLY A 57 11.10 5.69 3.46
N THR A 58 10.77 6.80 2.80
CA THR A 58 9.38 7.27 2.75
C THR A 58 8.56 6.55 1.69
N PHE A 59 7.25 6.52 1.90
CA PHE A 59 6.31 5.97 0.92
C PHE A 59 5.02 6.79 0.91
N GLU A 60 4.34 6.79 -0.23
CA GLU A 60 3.03 7.41 -0.39
C GLU A 60 2.13 6.43 -1.13
N LEU A 61 1.02 6.05 -0.50
CA LEU A 61 0.13 5.03 -1.04
C LEU A 61 -0.74 5.53 -2.17
N MET A 62 -0.94 4.66 -3.15
CA MET A 62 -1.84 4.88 -4.29
C MET A 62 -2.75 3.68 -4.42
N THR A 63 -4.01 3.92 -4.75
CA THR A 63 -5.02 2.88 -4.99
C THR A 63 -5.65 3.11 -6.35
N ASP A 64 -5.46 2.18 -7.27
CA ASP A 64 -6.02 2.28 -8.64
C ASP A 64 -5.75 3.64 -9.31
N GLY A 65 -4.50 4.14 -9.19
CA GLY A 65 -4.11 5.43 -9.76
C GLY A 65 -4.56 6.65 -8.97
N ARG A 66 -5.23 6.46 -7.84
CA ARG A 66 -5.67 7.55 -6.95
C ARG A 66 -4.76 7.63 -5.75
N ARG A 67 -4.47 8.85 -5.30
CA ARG A 67 -3.66 9.06 -4.10
C ARG A 67 -4.40 8.56 -2.87
N GLY A 68 -3.69 7.82 -2.01
CA GLY A 68 -4.20 7.38 -0.73
C GLY A 68 -4.48 5.89 -0.64
N ALA A 69 -4.99 5.50 0.51
CA ALA A 69 -5.33 4.12 0.84
C ALA A 69 -6.82 4.01 1.18
N PRO A 70 -7.42 2.82 1.02
CA PRO A 70 -8.81 2.63 1.41
C PRO A 70 -9.04 2.93 2.88
N ILE A 71 -10.10 3.67 3.16
CA ILE A 71 -10.48 4.02 4.54
C ILE A 71 -10.92 2.77 5.27
N GLY A 72 -10.50 2.62 6.52
CA GLY A 72 -10.80 1.49 7.36
C GLY A 72 -9.56 0.72 7.78
N GLU A 73 -9.77 -0.45 8.34
CA GLU A 73 -8.65 -1.29 8.80
C GLU A 73 -8.01 -2.02 7.63
N ASN A 74 -6.70 -1.92 7.55
CA ASN A 74 -5.90 -2.55 6.50
C ASN A 74 -4.82 -3.43 7.11
N SER A 75 -4.60 -4.57 6.49
CA SER A 75 -3.41 -5.39 6.75
C SER A 75 -2.27 -4.88 5.88
N VAL A 76 -1.06 -4.91 6.42
CA VAL A 76 0.11 -4.34 5.75
C VAL A 76 1.13 -5.43 5.48
N ARG A 77 1.73 -5.39 4.30
CA ARG A 77 2.92 -6.18 4.01
C ARG A 77 4.01 -5.28 3.46
N VAL A 78 5.25 -5.65 3.72
CA VAL A 78 6.43 -4.94 3.21
C VAL A 78 7.32 -5.96 2.52
N THR A 79 7.75 -5.62 1.32
CA THR A 79 8.72 -6.43 0.59
C THR A 79 9.96 -5.61 0.30
N CYS A 80 11.11 -6.24 0.43
CA CYS A 80 12.39 -5.63 0.09
C CYS A 80 13.29 -6.73 -0.44
N PHE A 81 13.23 -6.95 -1.75
CA PHE A 81 14.02 -7.96 -2.41
C PHE A 81 15.18 -7.31 -3.16
N ALA A 82 16.28 -8.05 -3.31
CA ALA A 82 17.45 -7.54 -3.99
C ALA A 82 17.15 -6.99 -5.39
N ASN A 83 16.19 -7.55 -6.08
CA ASN A 83 15.76 -7.10 -7.41
C ASN A 83 14.96 -5.81 -7.41
N GLN A 84 14.46 -5.37 -6.27
CA GLN A 84 13.72 -4.12 -6.17
C GLN A 84 14.64 -2.91 -6.06
N LYS A 85 15.93 -3.14 -5.87
CA LYS A 85 16.91 -2.06 -5.81
C LYS A 85 16.95 -1.34 -7.17
N PRO A 86 16.87 0.00 -7.19
CA PRO A 86 17.02 0.76 -8.43
C PRO A 86 18.32 0.43 -9.14
N GLY A 87 18.24 0.15 -10.44
CA GLY A 87 19.39 -0.24 -11.23
C GLY A 87 19.78 -1.71 -11.15
N ALA A 88 19.02 -2.52 -10.39
CA ALA A 88 19.25 -3.97 -10.37
C ALA A 88 18.96 -4.57 -11.74
N THR A 89 19.83 -5.47 -12.18
CA THR A 89 19.68 -6.16 -13.46
C THR A 89 19.29 -7.61 -13.21
N ALA A 90 18.78 -8.29 -14.25
CA ALA A 90 18.43 -9.71 -14.19
C ALA A 90 19.61 -10.58 -13.74
N ASP A 91 20.84 -10.14 -13.98
CA ASP A 91 22.05 -10.86 -13.60
C ASP A 91 22.28 -10.91 -12.09
N THR A 92 21.67 -9.98 -11.36
CA THR A 92 21.86 -9.88 -9.91
C THR A 92 21.02 -10.90 -9.13
N ALA A 93 19.95 -11.41 -9.72
CA ALA A 93 19.00 -12.27 -9.02
C ALA A 93 18.56 -13.50 -9.81
N GLY A 94 19.05 -13.69 -11.04
CA GLY A 94 18.62 -14.79 -11.91
C GLY A 94 17.28 -14.51 -12.59
N GLU A 95 17.04 -15.17 -13.72
CA GLU A 95 15.82 -14.99 -14.47
C GLU A 95 14.59 -15.44 -13.68
N GLY A 96 13.58 -14.58 -13.64
CA GLY A 96 12.29 -14.89 -13.02
C GLY A 96 12.28 -14.84 -11.50
N SER A 97 13.38 -14.42 -10.86
CA SER A 97 13.48 -14.35 -9.41
C SER A 97 13.44 -12.90 -8.93
N LEU A 98 12.74 -12.64 -7.81
CA LEU A 98 12.80 -11.35 -7.12
C LEU A 98 14.10 -11.18 -6.34
N GLY A 99 14.92 -12.23 -6.27
CA GLY A 99 16.14 -12.23 -5.52
C GLY A 99 15.92 -12.53 -4.04
N LYS A 100 16.98 -12.33 -3.26
CA LYS A 100 16.94 -12.58 -1.83
C LYS A 100 16.14 -11.51 -1.11
N SER A 101 15.30 -11.92 -0.17
CA SER A 101 14.63 -10.98 0.72
C SER A 101 15.66 -10.38 1.69
N LEU A 102 15.67 -9.06 1.79
CA LEU A 102 16.58 -8.31 2.67
C LEU A 102 15.98 -8.02 4.04
N ILE A 103 14.71 -8.37 4.22
CA ILE A 103 14.00 -8.28 5.50
C ILE A 103 13.38 -9.65 5.81
N PRO A 104 12.97 -9.90 7.07
CA PRO A 104 12.35 -11.17 7.39
C PRO A 104 11.14 -11.47 6.50
N GLU A 105 11.05 -12.68 6.00
CA GLU A 105 9.99 -13.09 5.06
C GLU A 105 8.58 -12.95 5.62
N ARG A 106 8.43 -12.97 6.94
CA ARG A 106 7.11 -12.80 7.57
C ARG A 106 6.43 -11.49 7.15
N TYR A 107 7.20 -10.44 6.87
CA TYR A 107 6.66 -9.15 6.47
C TYR A 107 6.11 -9.14 5.03
N SER A 108 6.50 -10.10 4.22
CA SER A 108 6.06 -10.18 2.82
C SER A 108 4.65 -10.73 2.65
N ARG A 109 4.02 -11.16 3.74
CA ARG A 109 2.68 -11.74 3.71
C ARG A 109 1.76 -11.00 4.67
N PHE A 110 0.55 -10.71 4.23
CA PHE A 110 -0.44 -10.04 5.09
C PHE A 110 -0.76 -10.84 6.35
N THR A 111 -0.77 -12.17 6.24
CA THR A 111 -1.16 -13.05 7.36
C THR A 111 -0.07 -13.18 8.42
N THR A 112 1.18 -12.95 8.09
CA THR A 112 2.31 -13.17 8.99
C THR A 112 3.05 -11.89 9.38
N SER A 113 2.77 -10.76 8.70
CA SER A 113 3.48 -9.50 8.96
C SER A 113 3.22 -8.96 10.36
N GLY A 114 2.04 -9.21 10.91
CA GLY A 114 1.63 -8.64 12.18
C GLY A 114 1.35 -7.13 12.13
N LEU A 115 1.34 -6.56 10.94
CA LEU A 115 1.14 -5.13 10.73
C LEU A 115 -0.29 -4.85 10.31
N THR A 116 -0.96 -4.01 11.08
CA THR A 116 -2.30 -3.51 10.75
C THR A 116 -2.35 -2.03 11.04
N VAL A 117 -3.18 -1.31 10.27
CA VAL A 117 -3.34 0.12 10.46
C VAL A 117 -4.76 0.52 10.08
N GLU A 118 -5.29 1.50 10.79
CA GLU A 118 -6.57 2.10 10.44
C GLU A 118 -6.33 3.38 9.66
N VAL A 119 -6.86 3.42 8.44
CA VAL A 119 -6.85 4.62 7.61
C VAL A 119 -8.12 5.40 7.90
N LYS A 120 -7.95 6.63 8.36
CA LYS A 120 -9.09 7.51 8.71
C LYS A 120 -9.42 8.42 7.53
N SER A 121 -10.69 8.81 7.44
CA SER A 121 -11.07 9.81 6.44
C SER A 121 -10.42 11.16 6.79
N GLY A 122 -9.98 11.90 5.76
CA GLY A 122 -9.28 13.15 5.95
C GLY A 122 -7.79 12.96 6.09
N GLU A 123 -7.16 13.73 6.95
CA GLU A 123 -5.71 13.67 7.14
C GLU A 123 -5.32 12.54 8.08
N ASN A 124 -4.28 11.82 7.68
CA ASN A 124 -3.63 10.81 8.51
C ASN A 124 -2.21 11.27 8.82
N PRO A 125 -1.76 11.12 10.09
CA PRO A 125 -0.36 11.40 10.41
C PRO A 125 0.56 10.42 9.69
N PRO A 126 1.83 10.77 9.44
CA PRO A 126 2.79 9.84 8.85
C PRO A 126 2.89 8.56 9.69
N TYR A 127 2.83 7.42 9.03
CA TYR A 127 2.86 6.12 9.69
C TYR A 127 4.28 5.56 9.68
N GLU A 128 4.79 5.23 10.85
CA GLU A 128 6.11 4.63 10.97
C GLU A 128 6.00 3.12 11.02
N ILE A 129 6.60 2.46 10.05
CA ILE A 129 6.71 1.01 10.03
C ILE A 129 8.12 0.66 10.51
N GLN A 130 8.23 0.07 11.68
CA GLN A 130 9.49 -0.34 12.27
C GLN A 130 9.61 -1.85 12.16
N LEU A 131 10.49 -2.32 11.30
CA LEU A 131 10.73 -3.74 11.09
C LEU A 131 11.89 -4.21 11.95
N THR A 132 11.76 -5.41 12.48
CA THR A 132 12.78 -6.07 13.31
C THR A 132 12.99 -7.50 12.82
N ASP A 133 14.06 -8.15 13.30
CA ASP A 133 14.28 -9.57 13.02
C ASP A 133 13.23 -10.47 13.68
#